data_2a8790674da1f75686e6214078e1fffc
#
_entry.id   2a8790674da1f75686e6214078e1fffc
#
_cell.length_a   1.000
_cell.length_b   1.000
_cell.length_c   1.000
_cell.angle_alpha   90.00
_cell.angle_beta   90.00
_cell.angle_gamma   90.00
#
_symmetry.space_group_name_H-M   'P 1'
#
loop_
_entity.id
_entity.type
_entity.pdbx_description
1 polymer ?
#
loop_
_entity_poly.entity_id
_entity_poly.type
_entity_poly.pdbx_seq_one_letter_code
_entity_poly.pdbx_strand_id
1 'polypeptide(L)'
;MVMARNSGKVHVVRVRKTGYVDKQGRVQDYSSAYLRRTYREAGKVKNETVANISALPDHVIDLIDAGLKGQQLVPAAQAVTITASLPHGHVAAAHAMARKLGLPALLGPAGRQRDLALALVISRVVKPGSKLSTRIWWADVTLGADLGVADASTDDIYAAMDWLAGRQDAIEAELAHRHLGPETNPARMALFDLSSSWLEGTQCPLAARGYSRDGKKGRLQIEYGLLTDPAGRPAAVRVFPGNTGDPAAFTGIVQVLRDKFGLAKMVMVGDRGMITSARIAALNQQEDGTARPDPYGWITALRAPAIKKLMAEDGPLQLSLFDEQDLAEITSEDYPGELLVACRNPVLAADRARKREDLLAATEKLLAPLIARVSAGRLAGAAAIGVEAGKVISKYKTGKHFHLTITDDSLAVTRRQDRIDAEAALDGFYVLRTPVPASELDGPAVVTAYKNLKYVERDFRHIKSDDLDLRPVFHRLEERVKAHVLICMLACYLTWHLRKAWAPLTFTDENPPEQDNPVAPARRSAAAQAKASAQHDAAGRPYHSFRGLLEHLATLPRNQVRFAGTEITVPMLTEPTSTQREAFTLIGVPIPLTLT
;
A
#
# COMPACT_ATOMS: atom_id res chain seq x y z
N MET A 1 70.43 -32.81 39.93
CA MET A 1 70.70 -31.38 39.83
C MET A 1 70.08 -30.87 38.49
N VAL A 2 68.85 -30.42 38.55
CA VAL A 2 68.14 -29.91 37.37
C VAL A 2 68.60 -28.46 37.20
N MET A 3 69.40 -28.20 36.15
CA MET A 3 69.78 -26.84 35.81
C MET A 3 68.57 -26.01 35.54
N ALA A 4 68.42 -24.88 36.25
CA ALA A 4 67.42 -23.87 36.01
C ALA A 4 67.51 -23.39 34.51
N ARG A 5 66.48 -23.72 33.69
CA ARG A 5 66.37 -23.25 32.35
C ARG A 5 66.25 -21.72 32.38
N ASN A 6 67.24 -21.03 31.81
CA ASN A 6 67.26 -19.59 31.64
C ASN A 6 65.90 -19.07 31.03
N SER A 7 65.22 -18.19 31.73
CA SER A 7 63.92 -17.66 31.43
C SER A 7 64.01 -16.54 30.37
N GLY A 8 64.53 -16.82 29.18
CA GLY A 8 64.60 -15.86 28.06
C GLY A 8 63.36 -15.94 27.18
N LYS A 9 62.91 -14.80 26.67
CA LYS A 9 61.77 -14.72 25.75
C LYS A 9 62.12 -15.26 24.35
N VAL A 10 61.36 -16.26 23.88
CA VAL A 10 61.53 -16.83 22.54
C VAL A 10 60.74 -15.97 21.53
N HIS A 11 61.32 -15.73 20.37
CA HIS A 11 60.72 -14.98 19.27
C HIS A 11 61.17 -15.51 17.92
N VAL A 12 60.42 -15.21 16.84
CA VAL A 12 60.78 -15.55 15.48
C VAL A 12 61.72 -14.46 14.93
N VAL A 13 62.81 -14.86 14.30
CA VAL A 13 63.72 -13.97 13.57
C VAL A 13 63.82 -14.43 12.13
N ARG A 14 63.43 -13.56 11.20
CA ARG A 14 63.60 -13.78 9.77
C ARG A 14 64.87 -13.08 9.29
N VAL A 15 65.73 -13.82 8.61
CA VAL A 15 66.98 -13.32 8.02
C VAL A 15 66.88 -13.46 6.51
N ARG A 16 66.94 -12.35 5.80
CA ARG A 16 66.96 -12.33 4.33
C ARG A 16 68.39 -12.04 3.91
N LYS A 17 68.95 -12.90 3.05
CA LYS A 17 70.22 -12.67 2.36
C LYS A 17 69.93 -12.51 0.87
N THR A 18 70.18 -11.31 0.35
CA THR A 18 70.02 -10.97 -1.08
C THR A 18 71.37 -11.05 -1.77
N GLY A 19 71.36 -11.46 -3.06
CA GLY A 19 72.57 -11.49 -3.87
C GLY A 19 73.58 -12.57 -3.52
N TYR A 20 73.19 -13.68 -2.86
CA TYR A 20 74.10 -14.79 -2.63
C TYR A 20 74.43 -15.50 -3.93
N VAL A 21 75.75 -15.61 -4.24
CA VAL A 21 76.23 -16.34 -5.42
C VAL A 21 76.55 -17.79 -5.00
N ASP A 22 75.86 -18.76 -5.60
CA ASP A 22 76.09 -20.19 -5.32
C ASP A 22 77.43 -20.68 -5.97
N LYS A 23 77.79 -21.90 -5.65
CA LYS A 23 79.03 -22.51 -6.18
C LYS A 23 79.06 -22.64 -7.72
N GLN A 24 77.92 -22.40 -8.38
CA GLN A 24 77.72 -22.46 -9.82
C GLN A 24 77.59 -21.05 -10.47
N GLY A 25 77.86 -19.98 -9.67
CA GLY A 25 77.81 -18.60 -10.13
C GLY A 25 76.37 -17.97 -10.25
N ARG A 26 75.32 -18.65 -9.76
CA ARG A 26 73.96 -18.14 -9.86
C ARG A 26 73.63 -17.28 -8.65
N VAL A 27 73.11 -16.09 -8.89
CA VAL A 27 72.63 -15.18 -7.84
C VAL A 27 71.28 -15.66 -7.33
N GLN A 28 71.18 -15.93 -6.04
CA GLN A 28 69.95 -16.37 -5.38
C GLN A 28 69.71 -15.58 -4.07
N ASP A 29 68.45 -15.33 -3.79
CA ASP A 29 68.02 -14.75 -2.54
C ASP A 29 67.56 -15.89 -1.61
N TYR A 30 68.08 -15.90 -0.41
CA TYR A 30 67.69 -16.85 0.63
C TYR A 30 66.93 -16.16 1.77
N SER A 31 65.77 -16.72 2.15
CA SER A 31 65.07 -16.35 3.35
C SER A 31 65.19 -17.51 4.37
N SER A 32 65.59 -17.21 5.56
CA SER A 32 65.70 -18.19 6.66
C SER A 32 64.94 -17.67 7.87
N ALA A 33 64.24 -18.56 8.56
CA ALA A 33 63.49 -18.24 9.77
C ALA A 33 63.98 -19.09 10.96
N TYR A 34 64.22 -18.46 12.06
CA TYR A 34 64.75 -19.06 13.27
C TYR A 34 63.87 -18.72 14.48
N LEU A 35 63.72 -19.68 15.40
CA LEU A 35 63.29 -19.42 16.75
C LEU A 35 64.51 -19.04 17.57
N ARG A 36 64.57 -17.83 18.10
CA ARG A 36 65.65 -17.36 18.97
C ARG A 36 65.16 -17.07 20.36
N ARG A 37 65.96 -17.40 21.34
CA ARG A 37 65.79 -17.03 22.74
C ARG A 37 66.74 -15.89 23.06
N THR A 38 66.21 -14.79 23.55
CA THR A 38 67.00 -13.68 24.07
C THR A 38 66.99 -13.74 25.59
N TYR A 39 68.18 -13.81 26.20
CA TYR A 39 68.32 -13.85 27.66
C TYR A 39 69.49 -12.97 28.09
N ARG A 40 69.59 -12.68 29.38
CA ARG A 40 70.74 -11.96 29.99
C ARG A 40 71.60 -12.88 30.77
N GLU A 41 72.89 -12.84 30.52
CA GLU A 41 73.93 -13.57 31.27
C GLU A 41 75.08 -12.63 31.65
N ALA A 42 75.42 -12.52 32.91
CA ALA A 42 76.45 -11.61 33.45
C ALA A 42 76.23 -10.13 32.97
N GLY A 43 74.94 -9.64 32.92
CA GLY A 43 74.63 -8.28 32.53
C GLY A 43 74.55 -8.04 31.00
N LYS A 44 75.02 -8.98 30.17
CA LYS A 44 75.02 -8.86 28.68
C LYS A 44 73.86 -9.61 28.08
N VAL A 45 73.24 -9.02 27.05
CA VAL A 45 72.21 -9.67 26.26
C VAL A 45 72.82 -10.74 25.36
N LYS A 46 72.38 -11.96 25.47
CA LYS A 46 72.78 -13.10 24.61
C LYS A 46 71.57 -13.61 23.82
N ASN A 47 71.82 -14.09 22.61
CA ASN A 47 70.82 -14.72 21.74
C ASN A 47 71.27 -16.17 21.46
N GLU A 48 70.33 -17.10 21.63
CA GLU A 48 70.52 -18.51 21.33
C GLU A 48 69.51 -18.92 20.25
N THR A 49 69.95 -19.63 19.22
CA THR A 49 69.04 -20.21 18.24
C THR A 49 68.49 -21.52 18.79
N VAL A 50 67.18 -21.53 19.08
CA VAL A 50 66.48 -22.69 19.64
C VAL A 50 66.16 -23.70 18.55
N ALA A 51 65.73 -23.20 17.36
CA ALA A 51 65.42 -24.04 16.20
C ALA A 51 65.52 -23.26 14.88
N ASN A 52 65.83 -23.98 13.81
CA ASN A 52 65.69 -23.50 12.46
C ASN A 52 64.34 -23.97 11.93
N ILE A 53 63.45 -23.02 11.57
CA ILE A 53 62.08 -23.28 11.09
C ILE A 53 61.91 -22.88 9.62
N SER A 54 63.00 -22.66 8.89
CA SER A 54 62.99 -22.22 7.48
C SER A 54 62.33 -23.20 6.52
N ALA A 55 62.22 -24.48 6.91
CA ALA A 55 61.54 -25.50 6.11
C ALA A 55 60.01 -25.46 6.20
N LEU A 56 59.45 -24.68 7.14
CA LEU A 56 58.01 -24.52 7.28
C LEU A 56 57.51 -23.49 6.28
N PRO A 57 56.27 -23.67 5.79
CA PRO A 57 55.62 -22.65 5.00
C PRO A 57 55.53 -21.32 5.73
N ASP A 58 55.60 -20.17 5.01
CA ASP A 58 55.59 -18.84 5.62
C ASP A 58 54.38 -18.59 6.53
N HIS A 59 53.17 -19.02 6.13
CA HIS A 59 51.95 -18.90 6.96
C HIS A 59 52.08 -19.64 8.30
N VAL A 60 52.75 -20.77 8.36
CA VAL A 60 52.99 -21.51 9.64
C VAL A 60 53.99 -20.74 10.49
N ILE A 61 55.03 -20.17 9.91
CA ILE A 61 55.99 -19.32 10.61
C ILE A 61 55.31 -18.09 11.22
N ASP A 62 54.37 -17.47 10.47
CA ASP A 62 53.56 -16.35 10.97
C ASP A 62 52.64 -16.74 12.13
N LEU A 63 52.05 -17.92 12.09
CA LEU A 63 51.23 -18.46 13.20
C LEU A 63 52.10 -18.70 14.46
N ILE A 64 53.32 -19.23 14.32
CA ILE A 64 54.25 -19.41 15.43
C ILE A 64 54.65 -18.05 16.04
N ASP A 65 54.95 -17.05 15.20
CA ASP A 65 55.30 -15.71 15.66
C ASP A 65 54.12 -15.04 16.41
N ALA A 66 52.93 -15.13 15.85
CA ALA A 66 51.70 -14.64 16.49
C ALA A 66 51.45 -15.30 17.86
N GLY A 67 51.59 -16.64 17.96
CA GLY A 67 51.44 -17.38 19.21
C GLY A 67 52.49 -17.00 20.26
N LEU A 68 53.77 -16.81 19.86
CA LEU A 68 54.83 -16.35 20.74
C LEU A 68 54.63 -14.90 21.22
N LYS A 69 53.91 -14.08 20.49
CA LYS A 69 53.50 -12.72 20.87
C LYS A 69 52.28 -12.70 21.78
N GLY A 70 51.72 -13.88 22.11
CA GLY A 70 50.55 -14.01 22.98
C GLY A 70 49.21 -13.76 22.25
N GLN A 71 49.20 -13.74 20.89
CA GLN A 71 47.97 -13.69 20.14
C GLN A 71 47.25 -15.04 20.27
N GLN A 72 45.96 -14.99 20.57
CA GLN A 72 45.14 -16.19 20.66
C GLN A 72 44.75 -16.63 19.22
N LEU A 73 45.23 -17.79 18.83
CA LEU A 73 44.92 -18.40 17.54
C LEU A 73 43.78 -19.38 17.72
N VAL A 74 42.69 -19.17 16.94
CA VAL A 74 41.51 -20.04 16.95
C VAL A 74 41.28 -20.56 15.52
N PRO A 75 40.75 -21.78 15.34
CA PRO A 75 40.34 -22.27 14.04
C PRO A 75 39.35 -21.30 13.41
N ALA A 76 39.43 -21.10 12.09
CA ALA A 76 38.55 -20.15 11.36
C ALA A 76 37.05 -20.39 11.64
N ALA A 77 36.65 -21.66 11.79
CA ALA A 77 35.29 -22.04 12.14
C ALA A 77 34.86 -21.62 13.57
N GLN A 78 35.79 -21.26 14.44
CA GLN A 78 35.54 -20.82 15.81
C GLN A 78 35.87 -19.33 16.01
N ALA A 79 36.34 -18.65 14.97
CA ALA A 79 36.79 -17.26 15.03
C ALA A 79 35.66 -16.29 15.37
N VAL A 80 34.45 -16.62 14.98
CA VAL A 80 33.26 -15.78 15.17
C VAL A 80 32.05 -16.62 15.59
N THR A 81 31.17 -16.00 16.39
CA THR A 81 29.86 -16.55 16.76
C THR A 81 28.78 -15.52 16.47
N ILE A 82 27.72 -15.91 15.74
CA ILE A 82 26.54 -15.08 15.59
C ILE A 82 25.68 -15.25 16.85
N THR A 83 25.57 -14.19 17.65
CA THR A 83 24.83 -14.20 18.91
C THR A 83 23.36 -13.79 18.75
N ALA A 84 23.03 -13.02 17.71
CA ALA A 84 21.67 -12.67 17.32
C ALA A 84 21.61 -12.42 15.82
N SER A 85 20.44 -12.68 15.21
CA SER A 85 20.18 -12.43 13.79
C SER A 85 18.75 -11.91 13.67
N LEU A 86 18.59 -10.64 13.35
CA LEU A 86 17.29 -9.97 13.26
C LEU A 86 16.98 -9.55 11.81
N PRO A 87 15.81 -9.89 11.26
CA PRO A 87 15.35 -9.35 9.98
C PRO A 87 15.47 -7.83 9.93
N HIS A 88 16.06 -7.30 8.86
CA HIS A 88 16.41 -5.89 8.76
C HIS A 88 15.95 -5.24 7.47
N GLY A 89 16.20 -5.84 6.30
CA GLY A 89 16.08 -5.16 5.01
C GLY A 89 14.70 -4.56 4.73
N HIS A 90 13.61 -5.23 5.09
CA HIS A 90 12.25 -4.74 4.86
C HIS A 90 11.91 -3.53 5.75
N VAL A 91 12.29 -3.55 7.02
CA VAL A 91 12.07 -2.41 7.92
C VAL A 91 13.00 -1.25 7.58
N ALA A 92 14.24 -1.54 7.17
CA ALA A 92 15.19 -0.53 6.72
C ALA A 92 14.70 0.22 5.47
N ALA A 93 14.18 -0.49 4.48
CA ALA A 93 13.63 0.11 3.28
C ALA A 93 12.40 0.98 3.57
N ALA A 94 11.46 0.48 4.38
CA ALA A 94 10.28 1.24 4.78
C ALA A 94 10.64 2.48 5.62
N HIS A 95 11.58 2.35 6.56
CA HIS A 95 12.07 3.48 7.36
C HIS A 95 12.81 4.51 6.50
N ALA A 96 13.68 4.08 5.59
CA ALA A 96 14.40 4.98 4.70
C ALA A 96 13.44 5.79 3.81
N MET A 97 12.40 5.15 3.26
CA MET A 97 11.35 5.86 2.52
C MET A 97 10.57 6.81 3.43
N ALA A 98 10.22 6.42 4.65
CA ALA A 98 9.53 7.28 5.61
C ALA A 98 10.37 8.54 5.92
N ARG A 99 11.67 8.40 6.11
CA ARG A 99 12.60 9.53 6.30
C ARG A 99 12.68 10.42 5.06
N LYS A 100 12.82 9.84 3.87
CA LYS A 100 12.84 10.56 2.60
C LYS A 100 11.59 11.42 2.39
N LEU A 101 10.43 10.92 2.84
CA LEU A 101 9.16 11.64 2.80
C LEU A 101 8.98 12.66 3.94
N GLY A 102 9.93 12.73 4.87
CA GLY A 102 9.84 13.60 6.03
C GLY A 102 8.78 13.16 7.05
N LEU A 103 8.37 11.87 7.05
CA LEU A 103 7.37 11.38 7.99
C LEU A 103 7.71 11.68 9.46
N PRO A 104 8.95 11.51 9.96
CA PRO A 104 9.25 11.85 11.35
C PRO A 104 8.91 13.31 11.72
N ALA A 105 9.25 14.26 10.86
CA ALA A 105 8.92 15.67 11.08
C ALA A 105 7.42 15.94 10.93
N LEU A 106 6.76 15.31 9.97
CA LEU A 106 5.31 15.38 9.76
C LEU A 106 4.53 14.91 10.99
N LEU A 107 4.96 13.80 11.62
CA LEU A 107 4.32 13.29 12.83
C LEU A 107 4.47 14.25 13.99
N GLY A 108 5.61 14.96 14.14
CA GLY A 108 5.81 15.98 15.16
C GLY A 108 7.21 16.01 15.78
N PRO A 109 7.36 16.65 16.93
CA PRO A 109 8.65 16.81 17.59
C PRO A 109 9.25 15.44 18.00
N ALA A 110 10.58 15.40 18.07
CA ALA A 110 11.32 14.22 18.52
C ALA A 110 10.89 13.79 19.92
N GLY A 111 10.75 12.49 20.12
CA GLY A 111 10.39 11.90 21.40
C GLY A 111 9.73 10.53 21.25
N ARG A 112 9.57 9.83 22.38
CA ARG A 112 9.09 8.44 22.43
C ARG A 112 7.74 8.24 21.72
N GLN A 113 6.79 9.18 21.87
CA GLN A 113 5.46 9.07 21.24
C GLN A 113 5.55 9.11 19.71
N ARG A 114 6.40 10.00 19.17
CA ARG A 114 6.67 10.08 17.73
C ARG A 114 7.30 8.78 17.22
N ASP A 115 8.29 8.26 17.93
CA ASP A 115 9.04 7.07 17.51
C ASP A 115 8.15 5.82 17.57
N LEU A 116 7.28 5.71 18.58
CA LEU A 116 6.23 4.69 18.64
C LEU A 116 5.21 4.82 17.50
N ALA A 117 4.74 6.03 17.20
CA ALA A 117 3.82 6.28 16.10
C ALA A 117 4.46 5.92 14.74
N LEU A 118 5.71 6.31 14.51
CA LEU A 118 6.49 5.94 13.33
C LEU A 118 6.66 4.43 13.21
N ALA A 119 7.02 3.76 14.31
CA ALA A 119 7.15 2.30 14.36
C ALA A 119 5.82 1.61 14.04
N LEU A 120 4.67 2.14 14.51
CA LEU A 120 3.34 1.62 14.18
C LEU A 120 3.01 1.75 12.70
N VAL A 121 3.33 2.90 12.07
CA VAL A 121 3.14 3.11 10.63
C VAL A 121 3.99 2.16 9.81
N ILE A 122 5.29 2.05 10.12
CA ILE A 122 6.21 1.13 9.42
C ILE A 122 5.75 -0.32 9.59
N SER A 123 5.40 -0.74 10.82
CA SER A 123 4.90 -2.08 11.09
C SER A 123 3.65 -2.40 10.28
N ARG A 124 2.77 -1.41 10.11
CA ARG A 124 1.55 -1.59 9.31
C ARG A 124 1.85 -1.89 7.84
N VAL A 125 2.94 -1.32 7.29
CA VAL A 125 3.41 -1.61 5.92
C VAL A 125 4.03 -3.00 5.81
N VAL A 126 4.96 -3.33 6.71
CA VAL A 126 5.83 -4.52 6.54
C VAL A 126 5.25 -5.78 7.15
N LYS A 127 4.52 -5.68 8.26
CA LYS A 127 3.87 -6.80 8.96
C LYS A 127 2.60 -6.33 9.67
N PRO A 128 1.50 -6.13 8.95
CA PRO A 128 0.24 -5.73 9.55
C PRO A 128 -0.24 -6.75 10.59
N GLY A 129 -0.78 -6.25 11.69
CA GLY A 129 -1.24 -7.09 12.79
C GLY A 129 -1.94 -6.30 13.89
N SER A 130 -2.37 -6.98 14.96
CA SER A 130 -2.90 -6.33 16.15
C SER A 130 -1.81 -5.53 16.88
N LYS A 131 -2.20 -4.56 17.71
CA LYS A 131 -1.23 -3.78 18.50
C LYS A 131 -0.40 -4.66 19.42
N LEU A 132 -1.02 -5.71 19.98
CA LEU A 132 -0.31 -6.67 20.83
C LEU A 132 0.70 -7.49 20.04
N SER A 133 0.32 -8.04 18.89
CA SER A 133 1.26 -8.80 18.04
C SER A 133 2.38 -7.91 17.48
N THR A 134 2.09 -6.66 17.14
CA THR A 134 3.08 -5.69 16.69
C THR A 134 4.13 -5.41 17.78
N ARG A 135 3.69 -5.21 19.03
CA ARG A 135 4.58 -5.03 20.18
C ARG A 135 5.54 -6.20 20.35
N ILE A 136 5.02 -7.42 20.33
CA ILE A 136 5.84 -8.63 20.45
C ILE A 136 6.85 -8.72 19.32
N TRP A 137 6.40 -8.47 18.09
CA TRP A 137 7.25 -8.53 16.90
C TRP A 137 8.38 -7.49 16.88
N TRP A 138 8.26 -6.35 17.56
CA TRP A 138 9.35 -5.36 17.63
C TRP A 138 10.62 -5.91 18.28
N ALA A 139 10.51 -6.90 19.17
CA ALA A 139 11.68 -7.57 19.74
C ALA A 139 12.39 -8.50 18.73
N ASP A 140 11.68 -8.96 17.69
CA ASP A 140 12.15 -9.94 16.71
C ASP A 140 12.75 -9.29 15.45
N VAL A 141 12.81 -7.95 15.39
CA VAL A 141 13.32 -7.20 14.22
C VAL A 141 14.16 -6.01 14.66
N THR A 142 14.95 -5.48 13.75
CA THR A 142 15.82 -4.33 14.05
C THR A 142 15.05 -3.03 14.34
N LEU A 143 13.79 -2.92 13.90
CA LEU A 143 12.95 -1.74 14.12
C LEU A 143 12.81 -1.38 15.59
N GLY A 144 12.53 -2.37 16.44
CA GLY A 144 12.32 -2.14 17.86
C GLY A 144 13.57 -1.62 18.57
N ALA A 145 14.72 -2.22 18.28
CA ALA A 145 16.00 -1.83 18.88
C ALA A 145 16.44 -0.45 18.42
N ASP A 146 16.35 -0.17 17.10
CA ASP A 146 16.89 1.05 16.50
C ASP A 146 16.02 2.29 16.81
N LEU A 147 14.71 2.14 16.93
CA LEU A 147 13.81 3.22 17.35
C LEU A 147 13.62 3.28 18.89
N GLY A 148 14.25 2.41 19.65
CA GLY A 148 14.13 2.36 21.11
C GLY A 148 12.71 2.03 21.60
N VAL A 149 11.98 1.17 20.87
CA VAL A 149 10.57 0.82 21.18
C VAL A 149 10.35 -0.66 21.50
N ALA A 150 11.41 -1.48 21.53
CA ALA A 150 11.32 -2.91 21.80
C ALA A 150 10.74 -3.23 23.19
N ASP A 151 10.95 -2.34 24.15
CA ASP A 151 10.49 -2.44 25.54
C ASP A 151 9.09 -1.84 25.78
N ALA A 152 8.45 -1.30 24.72
CA ALA A 152 7.17 -0.61 24.85
C ALA A 152 6.09 -1.52 25.43
N SER A 153 5.36 -1.00 26.40
CA SER A 153 4.14 -1.62 26.94
C SER A 153 2.95 -1.42 26.00
N THR A 154 1.87 -2.11 26.26
CA THR A 154 0.60 -1.89 25.55
C THR A 154 0.07 -0.48 25.81
N ASP A 155 0.26 0.04 27.02
CA ASP A 155 -0.17 1.39 27.41
C ASP A 155 0.63 2.48 26.69
N ASP A 156 1.95 2.28 26.50
CA ASP A 156 2.78 3.16 25.69
C ASP A 156 2.26 3.27 24.25
N ILE A 157 1.88 2.12 23.66
CA ILE A 157 1.31 2.10 22.30
C ILE A 157 -0.01 2.87 22.24
N TYR A 158 -0.89 2.66 23.22
CA TYR A 158 -2.17 3.39 23.25
C TYR A 158 -1.97 4.88 23.52
N ALA A 159 -1.04 5.25 24.37
CA ALA A 159 -0.67 6.65 24.58
C ALA A 159 -0.10 7.30 23.31
N ALA A 160 0.69 6.56 22.53
CA ALA A 160 1.18 7.04 21.23
C ALA A 160 0.05 7.18 20.19
N MET A 161 -0.96 6.31 20.23
CA MET A 161 -2.15 6.44 19.38
C MET A 161 -2.98 7.67 19.76
N ASP A 162 -3.20 7.91 21.06
CA ASP A 162 -3.94 9.07 21.57
C ASP A 162 -3.20 10.37 21.23
N TRP A 163 -1.86 10.40 21.36
CA TRP A 163 -1.01 11.49 20.93
C TRP A 163 -1.10 11.75 19.42
N LEU A 164 -1.10 10.71 18.60
CA LEU A 164 -1.20 10.82 17.14
C LEU A 164 -2.57 11.34 16.71
N ALA A 165 -3.66 10.91 17.37
CA ALA A 165 -5.00 11.41 17.11
C ALA A 165 -5.09 12.93 17.31
N GLY A 166 -4.47 13.47 18.38
CA GLY A 166 -4.41 14.91 18.64
C GLY A 166 -3.63 15.71 17.60
N ARG A 167 -2.88 15.06 16.72
CA ARG A 167 -2.08 15.71 15.66
C ARG A 167 -2.64 15.50 14.25
N GLN A 168 -3.74 14.79 14.12
CA GLN A 168 -4.32 14.41 12.83
C GLN A 168 -4.51 15.60 11.90
N ASP A 169 -5.13 16.68 12.37
CA ASP A 169 -5.40 17.87 11.55
C ASP A 169 -4.12 18.53 11.02
N ALA A 170 -3.08 18.65 11.84
CA ALA A 170 -1.80 19.21 11.42
C ALA A 170 -1.08 18.33 10.38
N ILE A 171 -1.10 17.02 10.59
CA ILE A 171 -0.51 16.04 9.66
C ILE A 171 -1.21 16.12 8.30
N GLU A 172 -2.52 16.10 8.31
CA GLU A 172 -3.31 16.11 7.07
C GLU A 172 -3.28 17.46 6.36
N ALA A 173 -3.25 18.58 7.10
CA ALA A 173 -3.06 19.90 6.50
C ALA A 173 -1.73 19.97 5.73
N GLU A 174 -0.65 19.48 6.33
CA GLU A 174 0.65 19.45 5.67
C GLU A 174 0.65 18.52 4.42
N LEU A 175 0.05 17.33 4.49
CA LEU A 175 -0.09 16.44 3.34
C LEU A 175 -0.97 17.06 2.24
N ALA A 176 -2.05 17.74 2.62
CA ALA A 176 -2.91 18.44 1.69
C ALA A 176 -2.16 19.58 0.99
N HIS A 177 -1.40 20.38 1.71
CA HIS A 177 -0.56 21.43 1.10
C HIS A 177 0.49 20.86 0.15
N ARG A 178 1.14 19.76 0.51
CA ARG A 178 2.13 19.10 -0.36
C ARG A 178 1.55 18.55 -1.66
N HIS A 179 0.31 18.04 -1.64
CA HIS A 179 -0.22 17.24 -2.75
C HIS A 179 -1.46 17.83 -3.41
N LEU A 180 -2.20 18.69 -2.73
CA LEU A 180 -3.41 19.35 -3.26
C LEU A 180 -3.20 20.84 -3.51
N GLY A 181 -2.06 21.41 -3.09
CA GLY A 181 -1.71 22.80 -3.35
C GLY A 181 -1.51 23.11 -4.84
N PRO A 182 -1.64 24.37 -5.26
CA PRO A 182 -1.63 24.77 -6.66
C PRO A 182 -0.32 24.46 -7.38
N GLU A 183 0.81 24.43 -6.68
CA GLU A 183 2.11 24.15 -7.27
C GLU A 183 2.27 22.69 -7.71
N THR A 184 1.71 21.77 -6.95
CA THR A 184 1.80 20.32 -7.21
C THR A 184 0.58 19.75 -7.90
N ASN A 185 -0.54 20.46 -7.86
CA ASN A 185 -1.82 20.09 -8.43
C ASN A 185 -2.47 21.31 -9.11
N PRO A 186 -1.99 21.73 -10.30
CA PRO A 186 -2.48 22.93 -11.00
C PRO A 186 -3.98 22.89 -11.29
N ALA A 187 -4.53 21.71 -11.58
CA ALA A 187 -5.96 21.53 -11.80
C ALA A 187 -6.78 21.54 -10.49
N ARG A 188 -6.11 21.62 -9.33
CA ARG A 188 -6.73 21.67 -7.99
C ARG A 188 -7.75 20.57 -7.74
N MET A 189 -7.55 19.40 -8.32
CA MET A 189 -8.47 18.27 -8.18
C MET A 189 -8.16 17.46 -6.91
N ALA A 190 -9.21 17.03 -6.23
CA ALA A 190 -9.14 16.09 -5.12
C ALA A 190 -10.17 14.98 -5.31
N LEU A 191 -9.72 13.75 -5.18
CA LEU A 191 -10.57 12.57 -5.26
C LEU A 191 -11.05 12.22 -3.85
N PHE A 192 -12.33 12.00 -3.69
CA PHE A 192 -12.89 11.58 -2.42
C PHE A 192 -13.88 10.44 -2.59
N ASP A 193 -13.71 9.40 -1.80
CA ASP A 193 -14.66 8.29 -1.73
C ASP A 193 -14.79 7.79 -0.29
N LEU A 194 -15.86 7.01 -0.05
CA LEU A 194 -16.25 6.49 1.26
C LEU A 194 -16.19 4.98 1.28
N SER A 195 -15.76 4.43 2.41
CA SER A 195 -15.77 3.00 2.62
C SER A 195 -16.20 2.66 4.04
N SER A 196 -16.46 1.37 4.30
CA SER A 196 -16.80 0.88 5.63
C SER A 196 -15.95 -0.33 6.00
N SER A 197 -15.76 -0.54 7.31
CA SER A 197 -15.14 -1.75 7.84
C SER A 197 -15.88 -2.21 9.08
N TRP A 198 -16.10 -3.52 9.18
CA TRP A 198 -16.78 -4.06 10.36
C TRP A 198 -15.90 -3.96 11.59
N LEU A 199 -16.56 -3.83 12.73
CA LEU A 199 -15.97 -3.72 14.04
C LEU A 199 -16.35 -4.94 14.88
N GLU A 200 -15.40 -5.47 15.62
CA GLU A 200 -15.65 -6.48 16.65
C GLU A 200 -15.82 -5.80 18.02
N GLY A 201 -16.82 -6.25 18.76
CA GLY A 201 -17.22 -5.63 20.01
C GLY A 201 -18.40 -4.66 19.86
N THR A 202 -18.91 -4.15 20.98
CA THR A 202 -20.16 -3.36 21.04
C THR A 202 -19.99 -2.00 21.73
N GLN A 203 -18.78 -1.67 22.19
CA GLN A 203 -18.55 -0.51 23.08
C GLN A 203 -18.10 0.76 22.36
N CYS A 204 -17.85 0.71 21.05
CA CYS A 204 -17.37 1.88 20.30
C CYS A 204 -18.55 2.81 19.96
N PRO A 205 -18.49 4.12 20.31
CA PRO A 205 -19.55 5.08 19.98
C PRO A 205 -19.80 5.25 18.48
N LEU A 206 -18.75 5.05 17.65
CA LEU A 206 -18.85 5.14 16.19
C LEU A 206 -19.47 3.88 15.56
N ALA A 207 -19.62 2.79 16.33
CA ALA A 207 -20.10 1.53 15.82
C ALA A 207 -21.62 1.57 15.58
N ALA A 208 -22.05 1.50 14.34
CA ALA A 208 -23.46 1.45 13.97
C ALA A 208 -23.70 0.45 12.84
N ARG A 209 -24.96 0.00 12.69
CA ARG A 209 -25.37 -0.82 11.54
C ARG A 209 -25.75 0.10 10.38
N GLY A 210 -25.13 -0.12 9.24
CA GLY A 210 -25.32 0.66 8.03
C GLY A 210 -25.16 -0.17 6.77
N TYR A 211 -25.00 0.50 5.63
CA TYR A 211 -24.71 -0.16 4.36
C TYR A 211 -23.28 -0.70 4.35
N SER A 212 -23.16 -2.02 4.40
CA SER A 212 -21.83 -2.66 4.45
C SER A 212 -21.19 -2.76 3.08
N ARG A 213 -20.10 -1.98 2.86
CA ARG A 213 -19.23 -2.08 1.68
C ARG A 213 -18.27 -3.26 1.75
N ASP A 214 -18.22 -3.95 2.89
CA ASP A 214 -17.45 -5.18 3.12
C ASP A 214 -18.24 -6.46 2.85
N GLY A 215 -19.51 -6.36 2.48
CA GLY A 215 -20.41 -7.50 2.33
C GLY A 215 -20.82 -8.19 3.65
N LYS A 216 -20.42 -7.65 4.81
CA LYS A 216 -20.72 -8.16 6.15
C LYS A 216 -22.02 -7.57 6.68
N LYS A 217 -23.15 -7.95 6.07
CA LYS A 217 -24.48 -7.44 6.44
C LYS A 217 -24.83 -7.72 7.91
N GLY A 218 -25.46 -6.72 8.55
CA GLY A 218 -25.95 -6.83 9.93
C GLY A 218 -24.89 -6.71 11.03
N ARG A 219 -23.59 -6.59 10.69
CA ARG A 219 -22.54 -6.30 11.67
C ARG A 219 -22.43 -4.81 11.97
N LEU A 220 -21.94 -4.49 13.16
CA LEU A 220 -21.50 -3.15 13.50
C LEU A 220 -20.30 -2.79 12.65
N GLN A 221 -20.22 -1.55 12.20
CA GLN A 221 -19.17 -1.03 11.35
C GLN A 221 -18.85 0.42 11.68
N ILE A 222 -17.73 0.90 11.18
CA ILE A 222 -17.42 2.31 11.04
C ILE A 222 -17.44 2.66 9.55
N GLU A 223 -17.67 3.93 9.21
CA GLU A 223 -17.42 4.46 7.90
C GLU A 223 -16.20 5.38 7.93
N TYR A 224 -15.48 5.46 6.83
CA TYR A 224 -14.34 6.37 6.69
C TYR A 224 -14.18 6.81 5.24
N GLY A 225 -13.91 8.10 5.08
CA GLY A 225 -13.67 8.74 3.81
C GLY A 225 -12.19 9.02 3.60
N LEU A 226 -11.68 8.74 2.41
CA LEU A 226 -10.30 8.97 2.00
C LEU A 226 -10.26 10.08 0.96
N LEU A 227 -9.44 11.09 1.22
CA LEU A 227 -9.11 12.16 0.30
C LEU A 227 -7.73 11.90 -0.29
N THR A 228 -7.64 11.94 -1.63
CA THR A 228 -6.37 11.75 -2.35
C THR A 228 -6.17 12.83 -3.39
N ASP A 229 -4.94 12.96 -3.86
CA ASP A 229 -4.65 13.70 -5.08
C ASP A 229 -5.12 12.92 -6.33
N PRO A 230 -5.04 13.50 -7.54
CA PRO A 230 -5.44 12.83 -8.78
C PRO A 230 -4.67 11.53 -9.10
N ALA A 231 -3.49 11.33 -8.52
CA ALA A 231 -2.68 10.12 -8.68
C ALA A 231 -2.99 9.04 -7.63
N GLY A 232 -3.89 9.32 -6.69
CA GLY A 232 -4.28 8.43 -5.60
C GLY A 232 -3.33 8.48 -4.41
N ARG A 233 -2.53 9.56 -4.20
CA ARG A 233 -1.76 9.71 -2.96
C ARG A 233 -2.69 10.16 -1.83
N PRO A 234 -2.78 9.41 -0.72
CA PRO A 234 -3.59 9.82 0.41
C PRO A 234 -3.12 11.14 1.02
N ALA A 235 -4.05 12.06 1.26
CA ALA A 235 -3.79 13.35 1.91
C ALA A 235 -4.54 13.48 3.25
N ALA A 236 -5.77 12.95 3.34
CA ALA A 236 -6.54 12.99 4.57
C ALA A 236 -7.52 11.82 4.68
N VAL A 237 -7.89 11.46 5.90
CA VAL A 237 -8.92 10.46 6.20
C VAL A 237 -9.84 10.96 7.31
N ARG A 238 -11.13 10.70 7.19
CA ARG A 238 -12.10 11.01 8.25
C ARG A 238 -12.92 9.77 8.58
N VAL A 239 -13.12 9.54 9.86
CA VAL A 239 -13.93 8.44 10.37
C VAL A 239 -15.29 8.96 10.81
N PHE A 240 -16.32 8.23 10.45
CA PHE A 240 -17.72 8.55 10.71
C PHE A 240 -18.43 7.39 11.41
N PRO A 241 -19.57 7.64 12.08
CA PRO A 241 -20.44 6.57 12.54
C PRO A 241 -20.83 5.62 11.40
N GLY A 242 -20.94 4.35 11.69
CA GLY A 242 -21.15 3.30 10.69
C GLY A 242 -22.47 3.34 9.91
N ASN A 243 -23.36 4.27 10.24
CA ASN A 243 -24.62 4.56 9.55
C ASN A 243 -24.62 5.94 8.87
N THR A 244 -23.47 6.59 8.72
CA THR A 244 -23.36 7.89 8.06
C THR A 244 -23.65 7.73 6.57
N GLY A 245 -24.53 8.55 6.03
CA GLY A 245 -24.80 8.57 4.58
C GLY A 245 -23.69 9.29 3.82
N ASP A 246 -23.40 8.84 2.59
CA ASP A 246 -22.38 9.40 1.69
C ASP A 246 -22.42 10.94 1.60
N PRO A 247 -23.61 11.58 1.47
CA PRO A 247 -23.69 13.03 1.40
C PRO A 247 -23.22 13.78 2.66
N ALA A 248 -23.46 13.20 3.85
CA ALA A 248 -23.04 13.84 5.11
C ALA A 248 -21.51 13.77 5.28
N ALA A 249 -20.90 12.64 4.93
CA ALA A 249 -19.46 12.46 4.93
C ALA A 249 -18.76 13.42 3.96
N PHE A 250 -19.32 13.62 2.77
CA PHE A 250 -18.79 14.56 1.78
C PHE A 250 -18.80 16.01 2.31
N THR A 251 -19.89 16.44 2.94
CA THR A 251 -19.95 17.78 3.54
C THR A 251 -18.86 17.96 4.59
N GLY A 252 -18.66 16.95 5.45
CA GLY A 252 -17.63 17.00 6.49
C GLY A 252 -16.22 17.16 5.95
N ILE A 253 -15.86 16.47 4.86
CA ILE A 253 -14.51 16.61 4.28
C ILE A 253 -14.31 17.97 3.61
N VAL A 254 -15.35 18.52 2.96
CA VAL A 254 -15.25 19.84 2.33
C VAL A 254 -15.04 20.94 3.37
N GLN A 255 -15.72 20.86 4.52
CA GLN A 255 -15.47 21.79 5.63
C GLN A 255 -14.02 21.70 6.10
N VAL A 256 -13.49 20.48 6.28
CA VAL A 256 -12.09 20.28 6.68
C VAL A 256 -11.12 20.90 5.67
N LEU A 257 -11.34 20.72 4.37
CA LEU A 257 -10.50 21.31 3.31
C LEU A 257 -10.45 22.84 3.41
N ARG A 258 -11.58 23.47 3.67
CA ARG A 258 -11.67 24.92 3.80
C ARG A 258 -11.12 25.44 5.13
N ASP A 259 -11.69 24.93 6.22
CA ASP A 259 -11.52 25.53 7.54
C ASP A 259 -10.19 25.14 8.18
N LYS A 260 -9.69 23.93 7.88
CA LYS A 260 -8.47 23.40 8.48
C LYS A 260 -7.27 23.43 7.54
N PHE A 261 -7.48 23.21 6.24
CA PHE A 261 -6.37 23.16 5.28
C PHE A 261 -6.22 24.45 4.47
N GLY A 262 -7.17 25.37 4.55
CA GLY A 262 -7.11 26.66 3.86
C GLY A 262 -7.13 26.57 2.33
N LEU A 263 -7.62 25.45 1.78
CA LEU A 263 -7.72 25.23 0.35
C LEU A 263 -9.02 25.82 -0.19
N ALA A 264 -8.98 27.10 -0.60
CA ALA A 264 -10.16 27.86 -1.00
C ALA A 264 -10.79 27.40 -2.34
N LYS A 265 -9.96 27.00 -3.31
CA LYS A 265 -10.41 26.58 -4.65
C LYS A 265 -10.01 25.12 -4.92
N MET A 266 -10.99 24.25 -5.02
CA MET A 266 -10.79 22.82 -5.32
C MET A 266 -11.86 22.31 -6.28
N VAL A 267 -11.53 21.31 -7.08
CA VAL A 267 -12.47 20.50 -7.85
C VAL A 267 -12.58 19.13 -7.20
N MET A 268 -13.73 18.88 -6.56
CA MET A 268 -14.00 17.63 -5.86
C MET A 268 -14.54 16.57 -6.82
N VAL A 269 -13.87 15.44 -6.92
CA VAL A 269 -14.32 14.32 -7.74
C VAL A 269 -14.88 13.23 -6.84
N GLY A 270 -16.14 12.85 -7.08
CA GLY A 270 -16.82 11.86 -6.24
C GLY A 270 -17.94 11.12 -6.98
N ASP A 271 -18.34 9.96 -6.42
CA ASP A 271 -19.42 9.15 -6.99
C ASP A 271 -20.78 9.87 -6.94
N ARG A 272 -21.67 9.48 -7.84
CA ARG A 272 -23.06 9.99 -7.97
C ARG A 272 -23.92 9.84 -6.71
N GLY A 273 -23.54 8.94 -5.80
CA GLY A 273 -24.21 8.76 -4.51
C GLY A 273 -23.82 9.84 -3.50
N MET A 274 -22.62 10.37 -3.64
CA MET A 274 -21.97 11.28 -2.72
C MET A 274 -22.23 12.75 -3.07
N ILE A 275 -21.98 13.15 -4.32
CA ILE A 275 -22.19 14.51 -4.81
C ILE A 275 -23.59 14.61 -5.42
N THR A 276 -24.59 14.88 -4.58
CA THR A 276 -25.99 15.06 -5.00
C THR A 276 -26.32 16.54 -5.18
N SER A 277 -27.38 16.85 -5.96
CA SER A 277 -27.80 18.25 -6.21
C SER A 277 -28.03 19.04 -4.92
N ALA A 278 -28.63 18.43 -3.89
CA ALA A 278 -28.82 19.08 -2.59
C ALA A 278 -27.48 19.42 -1.89
N ARG A 279 -26.44 18.59 -2.07
CA ARG A 279 -25.11 18.84 -1.49
C ARG A 279 -24.32 19.86 -2.29
N ILE A 280 -24.47 19.87 -3.59
CA ILE A 280 -23.92 20.93 -4.47
C ILE A 280 -24.43 22.30 -4.02
N ALA A 281 -25.74 22.42 -3.80
CA ALA A 281 -26.32 23.65 -3.27
C ALA A 281 -25.71 24.04 -1.91
N ALA A 282 -25.61 23.06 -0.97
CA ALA A 282 -25.02 23.32 0.34
C ALA A 282 -23.51 23.65 0.30
N LEU A 283 -22.74 23.13 -0.67
CA LEU A 283 -21.34 23.47 -0.88
C LEU A 283 -21.13 24.93 -1.28
N ASN A 284 -22.07 25.47 -2.04
CA ASN A 284 -21.99 26.78 -2.66
C ASN A 284 -22.69 27.89 -1.84
N GLN A 285 -23.23 27.55 -0.66
CA GLN A 285 -23.84 28.48 0.27
C GLN A 285 -22.98 28.69 1.51
N GLN A 286 -23.03 29.89 2.07
CA GLN A 286 -22.52 30.23 3.41
C GLN A 286 -23.51 29.80 4.49
N GLU A 287 -23.13 29.88 5.78
CA GLU A 287 -24.03 29.56 6.90
C GLU A 287 -25.29 30.45 6.94
N ASP A 288 -25.18 31.67 6.44
CA ASP A 288 -26.27 32.63 6.31
C ASP A 288 -27.18 32.40 5.07
N GLY A 289 -26.91 31.35 4.28
CA GLY A 289 -27.66 31.03 3.07
C GLY A 289 -27.28 31.83 1.82
N THR A 290 -26.32 32.77 1.91
CA THR A 290 -25.82 33.51 0.74
C THR A 290 -24.88 32.66 -0.11
N ALA A 291 -24.79 32.98 -1.41
CA ALA A 291 -23.85 32.30 -2.30
C ALA A 291 -22.41 32.59 -1.89
N ARG A 292 -21.56 31.57 -1.94
CA ARG A 292 -20.12 31.73 -1.67
C ARG A 292 -19.43 32.44 -2.84
N PRO A 293 -18.51 33.39 -2.55
CA PRO A 293 -17.77 34.07 -3.61
C PRO A 293 -16.80 33.14 -4.36
N ASP A 294 -16.29 32.09 -3.69
CA ASP A 294 -15.41 31.07 -4.26
C ASP A 294 -16.02 29.67 -4.06
N PRO A 295 -16.96 29.25 -4.94
CA PRO A 295 -17.56 27.93 -4.85
C PRO A 295 -16.55 26.84 -5.24
N TYR A 296 -16.64 25.66 -4.60
CA TYR A 296 -15.88 24.52 -5.05
C TYR A 296 -16.43 24.00 -6.37
N GLY A 297 -15.54 23.72 -7.32
CA GLY A 297 -15.84 22.87 -8.47
C GLY A 297 -16.08 21.44 -8.01
N TRP A 298 -16.77 20.68 -8.83
CA TRP A 298 -17.02 19.26 -8.60
C TRP A 298 -17.21 18.51 -9.90
N ILE A 299 -16.93 17.21 -9.90
CA ILE A 299 -17.22 16.27 -10.99
C ILE A 299 -17.97 15.10 -10.40
N THR A 300 -19.12 14.75 -10.97
CA THR A 300 -19.89 13.57 -10.59
C THR A 300 -20.66 12.99 -11.77
N ALA A 301 -21.28 11.82 -11.60
CA ALA A 301 -22.06 11.16 -12.66
C ALA A 301 -23.57 11.30 -12.45
N LEU A 302 -24.32 11.36 -13.53
CA LEU A 302 -25.78 11.28 -13.49
C LEU A 302 -26.26 9.85 -13.22
N ARG A 303 -27.46 9.76 -12.63
CA ARG A 303 -28.15 8.47 -12.44
C ARG A 303 -28.93 8.10 -13.71
N ALA A 304 -29.17 6.80 -13.91
CA ALA A 304 -29.86 6.27 -15.07
C ALA A 304 -31.20 6.95 -15.41
N PRO A 305 -32.09 7.33 -14.46
CA PRO A 305 -33.33 8.07 -14.80
C PRO A 305 -33.06 9.43 -15.45
N ALA A 306 -32.02 10.16 -14.98
CA ALA A 306 -31.64 11.45 -15.55
C ALA A 306 -31.06 11.28 -16.97
N ILE A 307 -30.19 10.26 -17.16
CA ILE A 307 -29.66 9.94 -18.51
C ILE A 307 -30.80 9.59 -19.47
N LYS A 308 -31.78 8.78 -19.00
CA LYS A 308 -32.96 8.45 -19.81
C LYS A 308 -33.74 9.68 -20.22
N LYS A 309 -33.87 10.70 -19.34
CA LYS A 309 -34.54 11.97 -19.68
C LYS A 309 -33.75 12.73 -20.75
N LEU A 310 -32.42 12.78 -20.66
CA LEU A 310 -31.57 13.43 -21.68
C LEU A 310 -31.61 12.73 -23.04
N MET A 311 -31.89 11.42 -23.07
CA MET A 311 -32.03 10.60 -24.28
C MET A 311 -33.47 10.55 -24.84
N ALA A 312 -34.42 11.33 -24.29
CA ALA A 312 -35.76 11.42 -24.84
C ALA A 312 -35.72 12.01 -26.27
N GLU A 313 -36.81 11.85 -27.02
CA GLU A 313 -36.89 12.22 -28.46
C GLU A 313 -36.43 13.67 -28.71
N ASP A 314 -36.80 14.60 -27.82
CA ASP A 314 -36.42 16.03 -27.89
C ASP A 314 -35.21 16.35 -26.96
N GLY A 315 -34.53 15.34 -26.41
CA GLY A 315 -33.43 15.54 -25.46
C GLY A 315 -32.11 15.85 -26.15
N PRO A 316 -31.18 16.47 -25.43
CA PRO A 316 -29.88 16.86 -25.99
C PRO A 316 -28.92 15.69 -26.25
N LEU A 317 -29.18 14.48 -25.72
CA LEU A 317 -28.33 13.31 -25.85
C LEU A 317 -28.84 12.40 -26.98
N GLN A 318 -28.40 12.65 -28.21
CA GLN A 318 -28.72 11.86 -29.36
C GLN A 318 -27.63 10.86 -29.72
N LEU A 319 -28.00 9.69 -30.27
CA LEU A 319 -27.03 8.61 -30.61
C LEU A 319 -26.05 9.06 -31.71
N SER A 320 -26.42 9.91 -32.61
CA SER A 320 -25.59 10.47 -33.69
C SER A 320 -24.36 11.24 -33.16
N LEU A 321 -24.39 11.71 -31.91
CA LEU A 321 -23.25 12.36 -31.30
C LEU A 321 -22.05 11.41 -31.11
N PHE A 322 -22.28 10.10 -31.24
CA PHE A 322 -21.28 9.05 -30.99
C PHE A 322 -20.89 8.28 -32.25
N ASP A 323 -21.21 8.78 -33.43
CA ASP A 323 -20.89 8.11 -34.69
C ASP A 323 -19.39 8.14 -34.99
N GLU A 324 -18.70 9.22 -34.58
CA GLU A 324 -17.26 9.39 -34.80
C GLU A 324 -16.41 9.29 -33.53
N GLN A 325 -16.99 9.50 -32.34
CA GLN A 325 -16.28 9.55 -31.07
C GLN A 325 -17.11 9.02 -29.90
N ASP A 326 -16.46 8.48 -28.89
CA ASP A 326 -17.14 7.93 -27.71
C ASP A 326 -17.49 8.97 -26.63
N LEU A 327 -17.29 10.26 -26.90
CA LEU A 327 -17.51 11.37 -25.98
C LEU A 327 -18.16 12.54 -26.68
N ALA A 328 -19.14 13.16 -26.03
CA ALA A 328 -19.79 14.39 -26.50
C ALA A 328 -20.04 15.35 -25.33
N GLU A 329 -19.73 16.62 -25.53
CA GLU A 329 -20.12 17.70 -24.62
C GLU A 329 -21.52 18.19 -24.99
N ILE A 330 -22.41 18.24 -24.02
CA ILE A 330 -23.80 18.69 -24.19
C ILE A 330 -24.21 19.67 -23.10
N THR A 331 -25.22 20.47 -23.37
CA THR A 331 -25.87 21.34 -22.38
C THR A 331 -27.33 20.95 -22.22
N SER A 332 -27.94 21.27 -21.09
CA SER A 332 -29.34 20.98 -20.82
C SER A 332 -29.96 22.04 -19.92
N GLU A 333 -31.19 22.42 -20.17
CA GLU A 333 -31.94 23.33 -19.30
C GLU A 333 -32.18 22.78 -17.91
N ASP A 334 -32.17 21.44 -17.74
CA ASP A 334 -32.25 20.79 -16.42
C ASP A 334 -30.99 20.99 -15.56
N TYR A 335 -29.88 21.41 -16.17
CA TYR A 335 -28.56 21.57 -15.53
C TYR A 335 -27.94 22.92 -15.94
N PRO A 336 -28.55 24.05 -15.55
CA PRO A 336 -28.10 25.38 -15.97
C PRO A 336 -26.70 25.67 -15.41
N GLY A 337 -25.81 26.17 -16.29
CA GLY A 337 -24.42 26.51 -15.91
C GLY A 337 -23.49 25.33 -15.70
N GLU A 338 -23.91 24.13 -16.08
CA GLU A 338 -23.07 22.93 -15.99
C GLU A 338 -22.68 22.40 -17.36
N LEU A 339 -21.46 21.91 -17.48
CA LEU A 339 -21.00 21.09 -18.59
C LEU A 339 -21.43 19.64 -18.33
N LEU A 340 -22.12 19.04 -19.28
CA LEU A 340 -22.45 17.63 -19.29
C LEU A 340 -21.55 16.91 -20.30
N VAL A 341 -20.82 15.92 -19.84
CA VAL A 341 -19.94 15.09 -20.67
C VAL A 341 -20.57 13.72 -20.82
N ALA A 342 -21.20 13.49 -21.95
CA ALA A 342 -21.83 12.23 -22.30
C ALA A 342 -20.79 11.28 -22.90
N CYS A 343 -20.76 10.03 -22.42
CA CYS A 343 -19.81 8.99 -22.82
C CYS A 343 -20.55 7.73 -23.22
N ARG A 344 -20.11 7.10 -24.31
CA ARG A 344 -20.55 5.79 -24.76
C ARG A 344 -19.38 4.81 -24.76
N ASN A 345 -19.46 3.77 -23.95
CA ASN A 345 -18.41 2.74 -23.86
C ASN A 345 -18.94 1.41 -24.41
N PRO A 346 -18.55 1.00 -25.63
CA PRO A 346 -19.05 -0.21 -26.27
C PRO A 346 -18.71 -1.49 -25.48
N VAL A 347 -17.54 -1.54 -24.86
CA VAL A 347 -17.12 -2.69 -24.04
C VAL A 347 -18.00 -2.82 -22.80
N LEU A 348 -18.28 -1.71 -22.14
CA LEU A 348 -19.20 -1.69 -20.99
C LEU A 348 -20.63 -2.04 -21.42
N ALA A 349 -21.08 -1.63 -22.62
CA ALA A 349 -22.36 -2.01 -23.18
C ALA A 349 -22.46 -3.53 -23.36
N ALA A 350 -21.47 -4.14 -24.00
CA ALA A 350 -21.42 -5.59 -24.21
C ALA A 350 -21.39 -6.36 -22.88
N ASP A 351 -20.60 -5.91 -21.89
CA ASP A 351 -20.54 -6.53 -20.57
C ASP A 351 -21.87 -6.44 -19.82
N ARG A 352 -22.56 -5.30 -19.88
CA ARG A 352 -23.89 -5.14 -19.26
C ARG A 352 -24.93 -6.02 -19.93
N ALA A 353 -24.95 -6.09 -21.26
CA ALA A 353 -25.85 -6.94 -22.02
C ALA A 353 -25.67 -8.41 -21.67
N ARG A 354 -24.41 -8.89 -21.67
CA ARG A 354 -24.07 -10.27 -21.27
C ARG A 354 -24.52 -10.55 -19.83
N LYS A 355 -24.16 -9.71 -18.87
CA LYS A 355 -24.53 -9.89 -17.46
C LYS A 355 -26.04 -9.87 -17.25
N ARG A 356 -26.78 -9.03 -17.96
CA ARG A 356 -28.25 -9.01 -17.92
C ARG A 356 -28.81 -10.33 -18.40
N GLU A 357 -28.35 -10.86 -19.54
CA GLU A 357 -28.80 -12.14 -20.06
C GLU A 357 -28.47 -13.30 -19.10
N ASP A 358 -27.27 -13.34 -18.56
CA ASP A 358 -26.85 -14.35 -17.55
C ASP A 358 -27.79 -14.34 -16.32
N LEU A 359 -28.18 -13.17 -15.83
CA LEU A 359 -29.08 -13.04 -14.67
C LEU A 359 -30.52 -13.43 -15.01
N LEU A 360 -31.00 -13.11 -16.23
CA LEU A 360 -32.30 -13.53 -16.72
C LEU A 360 -32.36 -15.05 -16.85
N ALA A 361 -31.39 -15.66 -17.53
CA ALA A 361 -31.29 -17.11 -17.69
C ALA A 361 -31.17 -17.84 -16.32
N ALA A 362 -30.38 -17.30 -15.40
CA ALA A 362 -30.26 -17.85 -14.04
C ALA A 362 -31.58 -17.77 -13.26
N THR A 363 -32.37 -16.70 -13.47
CA THR A 363 -33.69 -16.56 -12.84
C THR A 363 -34.69 -17.57 -13.43
N GLU A 364 -34.73 -17.73 -14.76
CA GLU A 364 -35.56 -18.73 -15.45
C GLU A 364 -35.23 -20.15 -14.98
N LYS A 365 -33.94 -20.48 -14.87
CA LYS A 365 -33.46 -21.77 -14.34
C LYS A 365 -33.98 -22.03 -12.91
N LEU A 366 -34.11 -21.00 -12.09
CA LEU A 366 -34.68 -21.14 -10.73
C LEU A 366 -36.20 -21.19 -10.73
N LEU A 367 -36.87 -20.58 -11.71
CA LEU A 367 -38.32 -20.61 -11.86
C LEU A 367 -38.82 -21.94 -12.43
N ALA A 368 -38.07 -22.61 -13.31
CA ALA A 368 -38.45 -23.86 -13.94
C ALA A 368 -38.91 -24.96 -12.96
N PRO A 369 -38.18 -25.31 -11.88
CA PRO A 369 -38.63 -26.30 -10.91
C PRO A 369 -39.86 -25.82 -10.12
N LEU A 370 -40.06 -24.52 -9.93
CA LEU A 370 -41.25 -23.97 -9.30
C LEU A 370 -42.48 -24.15 -10.21
N ILE A 371 -42.36 -23.83 -11.48
CA ILE A 371 -43.40 -24.05 -12.50
C ILE A 371 -43.76 -25.55 -12.56
N ALA A 372 -42.77 -26.44 -12.58
CA ALA A 372 -43.01 -27.91 -12.55
C ALA A 372 -43.73 -28.39 -11.30
N ARG A 373 -43.47 -27.81 -10.13
CA ARG A 373 -44.18 -28.12 -8.87
C ARG A 373 -45.64 -27.69 -8.91
N VAL A 374 -45.91 -26.50 -9.48
CA VAL A 374 -47.28 -26.00 -9.66
C VAL A 374 -48.04 -26.88 -10.64
N SER A 375 -47.48 -27.16 -11.83
CA SER A 375 -48.10 -27.99 -12.86
C SER A 375 -48.37 -29.42 -12.39
N ALA A 376 -47.55 -29.92 -11.45
CA ALA A 376 -47.76 -31.24 -10.83
C ALA A 376 -48.72 -31.25 -9.66
N GLY A 377 -49.37 -30.11 -9.34
CA GLY A 377 -50.28 -29.97 -8.19
C GLY A 377 -49.60 -30.02 -6.80
N ARG A 378 -48.25 -29.97 -6.74
CA ARG A 378 -47.49 -30.02 -5.49
C ARG A 378 -47.39 -28.66 -4.79
N LEU A 379 -47.79 -27.60 -5.46
CA LEU A 379 -47.93 -26.24 -4.92
C LEU A 379 -49.16 -25.63 -5.57
N ALA A 380 -50.16 -25.26 -4.79
CA ALA A 380 -51.40 -24.67 -5.22
C ALA A 380 -51.75 -23.44 -4.40
N GLY A 381 -52.64 -22.59 -4.95
CA GLY A 381 -53.10 -21.34 -4.35
C GLY A 381 -52.24 -20.15 -4.82
N ALA A 382 -52.87 -19.18 -5.45
CA ALA A 382 -52.20 -18.01 -6.05
C ALA A 382 -51.29 -17.28 -5.04
N ALA A 383 -51.67 -17.14 -3.79
CA ALA A 383 -50.87 -16.51 -2.76
C ALA A 383 -49.57 -17.29 -2.45
N ALA A 384 -49.64 -18.61 -2.30
CA ALA A 384 -48.49 -19.48 -2.02
C ALA A 384 -47.53 -19.50 -3.20
N ILE A 385 -48.03 -19.63 -4.42
CA ILE A 385 -47.24 -19.58 -5.64
C ILE A 385 -46.57 -18.20 -5.78
N GLY A 386 -47.30 -17.12 -5.50
CA GLY A 386 -46.78 -15.75 -5.59
C GLY A 386 -45.62 -15.49 -4.61
N VAL A 387 -45.69 -15.97 -3.37
CA VAL A 387 -44.62 -15.86 -2.38
C VAL A 387 -43.35 -16.58 -2.85
N GLU A 388 -43.46 -17.81 -3.34
CA GLU A 388 -42.31 -18.58 -3.81
C GLU A 388 -41.70 -17.97 -5.10
N ALA A 389 -42.52 -17.54 -6.08
CA ALA A 389 -42.08 -16.86 -7.26
C ALA A 389 -41.41 -15.52 -6.91
N GLY A 390 -41.96 -14.75 -5.97
CA GLY A 390 -41.40 -13.51 -5.47
C GLY A 390 -39.98 -13.67 -4.88
N LYS A 391 -39.76 -14.73 -4.10
CA LYS A 391 -38.44 -15.07 -3.56
C LYS A 391 -37.42 -15.31 -4.68
N VAL A 392 -37.80 -16.02 -5.73
CA VAL A 392 -36.93 -16.34 -6.85
C VAL A 392 -36.55 -15.07 -7.64
N ILE A 393 -37.54 -14.28 -8.10
CA ILE A 393 -37.27 -13.09 -8.93
C ILE A 393 -36.54 -11.97 -8.14
N SER A 394 -36.70 -11.95 -6.82
CA SER A 394 -35.99 -11.00 -5.96
C SER A 394 -34.52 -11.35 -5.77
N LYS A 395 -34.14 -12.61 -5.92
CA LYS A 395 -32.78 -13.10 -5.68
C LYS A 395 -31.73 -12.35 -6.51
N TYR A 396 -32.01 -12.14 -7.78
CA TYR A 396 -31.12 -11.42 -8.70
C TYR A 396 -31.63 -10.02 -9.08
N LYS A 397 -32.68 -9.54 -8.39
CA LYS A 397 -33.33 -8.23 -8.66
C LYS A 397 -33.84 -8.09 -10.11
N THR A 398 -34.20 -9.19 -10.74
CA THR A 398 -34.70 -9.27 -12.12
C THR A 398 -36.22 -9.12 -12.25
N GLY A 399 -36.95 -8.93 -11.15
CA GLY A 399 -38.41 -8.89 -11.13
C GLY A 399 -39.03 -7.88 -12.11
N LYS A 400 -38.35 -6.77 -12.41
CA LYS A 400 -38.81 -5.77 -13.40
C LYS A 400 -38.82 -6.30 -14.86
N HIS A 401 -38.07 -7.37 -15.14
CA HIS A 401 -37.90 -7.95 -16.46
C HIS A 401 -38.81 -9.15 -16.73
N PHE A 402 -39.61 -9.58 -15.73
CA PHE A 402 -40.51 -10.70 -15.86
C PHE A 402 -41.96 -10.27 -15.62
N HIS A 403 -42.88 -10.83 -16.39
CA HIS A 403 -44.30 -10.81 -16.13
C HIS A 403 -44.70 -12.20 -15.60
N LEU A 404 -45.37 -12.21 -14.45
CA LEU A 404 -45.86 -13.40 -13.81
C LEU A 404 -47.40 -13.42 -13.90
N THR A 405 -47.95 -14.46 -14.49
CA THR A 405 -49.39 -14.73 -14.46
C THR A 405 -49.60 -15.91 -13.53
N ILE A 406 -50.30 -15.66 -12.41
CA ILE A 406 -50.48 -16.63 -11.33
C ILE A 406 -51.96 -16.86 -11.13
N THR A 407 -52.38 -18.15 -11.15
CA THR A 407 -53.68 -18.60 -10.74
C THR A 407 -53.52 -19.56 -9.56
N ASP A 408 -54.61 -20.15 -9.07
CA ASP A 408 -54.54 -21.13 -7.97
C ASP A 408 -53.82 -22.43 -8.35
N ASP A 409 -53.73 -22.74 -9.64
CA ASP A 409 -53.18 -23.98 -10.19
C ASP A 409 -52.14 -23.78 -11.29
N SER A 410 -51.79 -22.54 -11.62
CA SER A 410 -50.82 -22.25 -12.70
C SER A 410 -49.87 -21.09 -12.39
N LEU A 411 -48.67 -21.20 -12.97
CA LEU A 411 -47.65 -20.14 -13.00
C LEU A 411 -47.07 -20.04 -14.41
N ALA A 412 -47.41 -18.96 -15.11
CA ALA A 412 -46.79 -18.60 -16.36
C ALA A 412 -45.80 -17.43 -16.17
N VAL A 413 -44.67 -17.55 -16.80
CA VAL A 413 -43.57 -16.57 -16.71
C VAL A 413 -43.16 -16.16 -18.12
N THR A 414 -43.17 -14.86 -18.40
CA THR A 414 -42.71 -14.31 -19.67
C THR A 414 -41.74 -13.17 -19.45
N ARG A 415 -40.78 -13.00 -20.38
CA ARG A 415 -39.90 -11.82 -20.35
C ARG A 415 -40.64 -10.59 -20.78
N ARG A 416 -40.42 -9.50 -20.07
CA ARG A 416 -40.89 -8.16 -20.47
C ARG A 416 -39.87 -7.51 -21.38
N GLN A 417 -39.97 -7.82 -22.69
CA GLN A 417 -39.01 -7.38 -23.68
C GLN A 417 -38.95 -5.83 -23.75
N ASP A 418 -40.08 -5.15 -23.62
CA ASP A 418 -40.19 -3.69 -23.53
C ASP A 418 -39.27 -3.10 -22.44
N ARG A 419 -39.21 -3.75 -21.27
CA ARG A 419 -38.38 -3.30 -20.16
C ARG A 419 -36.92 -3.66 -20.31
N ILE A 420 -36.64 -4.79 -20.93
CA ILE A 420 -35.29 -5.22 -21.26
C ILE A 420 -34.66 -4.28 -22.27
N ASP A 421 -35.41 -3.96 -23.35
CA ASP A 421 -34.92 -3.06 -24.41
C ASP A 421 -34.73 -1.63 -23.90
N ALA A 422 -35.68 -1.13 -23.08
CA ALA A 422 -35.53 0.18 -22.43
C ALA A 422 -34.32 0.30 -21.50
N GLU A 423 -33.90 -0.80 -20.88
CA GLU A 423 -32.66 -0.84 -20.08
C GLU A 423 -31.43 -0.98 -20.99
N ALA A 424 -31.53 -1.80 -22.04
CA ALA A 424 -30.46 -2.02 -23.00
C ALA A 424 -30.06 -0.75 -23.75
N ALA A 425 -31.00 0.12 -24.02
CA ALA A 425 -30.75 1.43 -24.66
C ALA A 425 -29.80 2.33 -23.86
N LEU A 426 -29.67 2.08 -22.51
CA LEU A 426 -28.76 2.82 -21.65
C LEU A 426 -27.40 2.11 -21.43
N ASP A 427 -27.22 0.93 -22.05
CA ASP A 427 -25.98 0.18 -21.88
C ASP A 427 -24.79 0.92 -22.48
N GLY A 428 -23.71 1.00 -21.70
CA GLY A 428 -22.49 1.70 -22.08
C GLY A 428 -22.55 3.21 -21.88
N PHE A 429 -23.73 3.81 -21.73
CA PHE A 429 -23.84 5.24 -21.47
C PHE A 429 -23.59 5.60 -20.02
N TYR A 430 -22.84 6.67 -19.81
CA TYR A 430 -22.75 7.42 -18.57
C TYR A 430 -22.56 8.90 -18.90
N VAL A 431 -23.08 9.77 -18.06
CA VAL A 431 -22.97 11.22 -18.25
C VAL A 431 -22.36 11.80 -16.99
N LEU A 432 -21.26 12.50 -17.16
CA LEU A 432 -20.60 13.28 -16.10
C LEU A 432 -21.14 14.71 -16.14
N ARG A 433 -21.09 15.37 -15.01
CA ARG A 433 -21.52 16.76 -14.87
C ARG A 433 -20.53 17.55 -14.02
N THR A 434 -20.30 18.81 -14.36
CA THR A 434 -19.40 19.72 -13.64
C THR A 434 -19.79 21.17 -13.86
N PRO A 435 -19.64 22.09 -12.89
CA PRO A 435 -19.76 23.52 -13.09
C PRO A 435 -18.48 24.16 -13.62
N VAL A 436 -17.38 23.39 -13.73
CA VAL A 436 -16.10 23.90 -14.24
C VAL A 436 -16.24 24.14 -15.74
N PRO A 437 -15.94 25.36 -16.25
CA PRO A 437 -16.04 25.65 -17.66
C PRO A 437 -15.13 24.78 -18.51
N ALA A 438 -15.55 24.41 -19.72
CA ALA A 438 -14.76 23.64 -20.68
C ALA A 438 -13.41 24.30 -21.03
N SER A 439 -13.31 25.64 -20.91
CA SER A 439 -12.05 26.37 -21.08
C SER A 439 -10.99 26.07 -19.98
N GLU A 440 -11.41 25.64 -18.80
CA GLU A 440 -10.54 25.25 -17.69
C GLU A 440 -10.38 23.72 -17.62
N LEU A 441 -11.43 22.97 -17.96
CA LEU A 441 -11.46 21.50 -17.89
C LEU A 441 -12.37 20.96 -18.99
N ASP A 442 -11.79 20.51 -20.09
CA ASP A 442 -12.50 19.95 -21.24
C ASP A 442 -13.10 18.56 -20.93
N GLY A 443 -13.95 18.06 -21.84
CA GLY A 443 -14.62 16.78 -21.68
C GLY A 443 -13.67 15.61 -21.45
N PRO A 444 -12.59 15.42 -22.23
CA PRO A 444 -11.59 14.41 -21.99
C PRO A 444 -10.95 14.46 -20.59
N ALA A 445 -10.61 15.65 -20.11
CA ALA A 445 -10.05 15.85 -18.78
C ALA A 445 -11.06 15.54 -17.67
N VAL A 446 -12.34 15.90 -17.83
CA VAL A 446 -13.43 15.53 -16.92
C VAL A 446 -13.57 14.01 -16.81
N VAL A 447 -13.55 13.29 -17.94
CA VAL A 447 -13.62 11.82 -17.95
C VAL A 447 -12.42 11.18 -17.27
N THR A 448 -11.22 11.69 -17.56
CA THR A 448 -9.98 11.21 -16.95
C THR A 448 -10.01 11.42 -15.44
N ALA A 449 -10.39 12.60 -14.98
CA ALA A 449 -10.51 12.93 -13.56
C ALA A 449 -11.49 11.98 -12.84
N TYR A 450 -12.67 11.74 -13.42
CA TYR A 450 -13.66 10.82 -12.85
C TYR A 450 -13.16 9.37 -12.81
N LYS A 451 -12.48 8.91 -13.86
CA LYS A 451 -11.88 7.57 -13.90
C LYS A 451 -10.77 7.37 -12.87
N ASN A 452 -10.13 8.43 -12.42
CA ASN A 452 -9.09 8.36 -11.38
C ASN A 452 -9.66 7.98 -10.00
N LEU A 453 -10.98 8.00 -9.77
CA LEU A 453 -11.61 7.42 -8.58
C LEU A 453 -11.21 5.94 -8.36
N LYS A 454 -10.86 5.22 -9.44
CA LYS A 454 -10.29 3.86 -9.35
C LYS A 454 -9.07 3.77 -8.41
N TYR A 455 -8.31 4.87 -8.26
CA TYR A 455 -7.14 4.90 -7.36
C TYR A 455 -7.57 4.90 -5.90
N VAL A 456 -8.60 5.67 -5.54
CA VAL A 456 -9.17 5.67 -4.18
C VAL A 456 -9.78 4.30 -3.84
N GLU A 457 -10.50 3.69 -4.80
CA GLU A 457 -11.04 2.33 -4.63
C GLU A 457 -9.94 1.28 -4.44
N ARG A 458 -8.83 1.41 -5.18
CA ARG A 458 -7.64 0.56 -5.00
C ARG A 458 -7.03 0.76 -3.62
N ASP A 459 -6.90 2.00 -3.16
CA ASP A 459 -6.31 2.31 -1.86
C ASP A 459 -7.18 1.77 -0.72
N PHE A 460 -8.51 1.82 -0.85
CA PHE A 460 -9.40 1.14 0.11
C PHE A 460 -9.18 -0.37 0.16
N ARG A 461 -8.94 -1.04 -0.96
CA ARG A 461 -8.60 -2.47 -0.96
C ARG A 461 -7.30 -2.72 -0.22
N HIS A 462 -6.25 -1.94 -0.50
CA HIS A 462 -4.96 -2.03 0.20
C HIS A 462 -5.12 -1.77 1.70
N ILE A 463 -5.84 -0.73 2.10
CA ILE A 463 -6.07 -0.38 3.50
C ILE A 463 -6.83 -1.49 4.22
N LYS A 464 -7.86 -2.08 3.59
CA LYS A 464 -8.76 -3.05 4.24
C LYS A 464 -8.13 -4.41 4.48
N SER A 465 -7.52 -5.00 3.47
CA SER A 465 -7.16 -6.43 3.48
C SER A 465 -5.95 -6.84 2.68
N ASP A 466 -5.65 -6.16 1.56
CA ASP A 466 -4.61 -6.68 0.67
C ASP A 466 -3.21 -6.48 1.23
N ASP A 467 -2.96 -5.33 1.87
CA ASP A 467 -1.64 -4.98 2.40
C ASP A 467 -1.63 -4.57 3.87
N LEU A 468 -2.67 -3.86 4.36
CA LEU A 468 -2.60 -3.13 5.62
C LEU A 468 -3.57 -3.63 6.71
N ASP A 469 -4.43 -4.60 6.46
CA ASP A 469 -5.32 -5.27 7.41
C ASP A 469 -6.02 -4.32 8.42
N LEU A 470 -6.66 -3.25 7.94
CA LEU A 470 -7.41 -2.35 8.82
C LEU A 470 -8.52 -3.09 9.56
N ARG A 471 -9.17 -4.03 8.89
CA ARG A 471 -10.33 -4.77 9.42
C ARG A 471 -9.97 -6.19 9.89
N PRO A 472 -10.65 -6.73 10.91
CA PRO A 472 -11.68 -6.06 11.72
C PRO A 472 -11.10 -5.00 12.65
N VAL A 473 -11.91 -3.97 12.96
CA VAL A 473 -11.53 -2.95 13.94
C VAL A 473 -11.87 -3.44 15.34
N PHE A 474 -10.88 -3.43 16.25
CA PHE A 474 -11.05 -3.94 17.63
C PHE A 474 -11.05 -2.83 18.69
N HIS A 475 -10.81 -1.58 18.32
CA HIS A 475 -10.73 -0.46 19.26
C HIS A 475 -12.13 -0.04 19.72
N ARG A 476 -12.28 0.19 21.03
CA ARG A 476 -13.53 0.62 21.66
C ARG A 476 -13.67 2.13 21.85
N LEU A 477 -12.55 2.84 21.97
CA LEU A 477 -12.54 4.29 22.12
C LEU A 477 -12.51 4.95 20.75
N GLU A 478 -13.35 5.96 20.57
CA GLU A 478 -13.47 6.70 19.31
C GLU A 478 -12.12 7.24 18.81
N GLU A 479 -11.36 7.92 19.68
CA GLU A 479 -10.06 8.50 19.30
C GLU A 479 -9.05 7.42 18.89
N ARG A 480 -9.09 6.24 19.47
CA ARG A 480 -8.22 5.12 19.07
C ARG A 480 -8.65 4.46 17.78
N VAL A 481 -9.95 4.49 17.44
CA VAL A 481 -10.44 4.10 16.11
C VAL A 481 -9.93 5.08 15.07
N LYS A 482 -10.05 6.38 15.31
CA LYS A 482 -9.52 7.45 14.43
C LYS A 482 -8.01 7.31 14.24
N ALA A 483 -7.25 7.16 15.33
CA ALA A 483 -5.80 6.94 15.27
C ALA A 483 -5.43 5.68 14.48
N HIS A 484 -6.17 4.59 14.64
CA HIS A 484 -5.92 3.36 13.88
C HIS A 484 -6.12 3.56 12.38
N VAL A 485 -7.20 4.24 11.98
CA VAL A 485 -7.46 4.56 10.57
C VAL A 485 -6.41 5.53 10.03
N LEU A 486 -5.98 6.52 10.82
CA LEU A 486 -4.90 7.44 10.46
C LEU A 486 -3.57 6.71 10.25
N ILE A 487 -3.20 5.77 11.14
CA ILE A 487 -2.01 4.91 10.95
C ILE A 487 -2.10 4.15 9.63
N CYS A 488 -3.27 3.58 9.30
CA CYS A 488 -3.46 2.87 8.04
C CYS A 488 -3.40 3.81 6.83
N MET A 489 -3.88 5.04 6.92
CA MET A 489 -3.75 6.05 5.87
C MET A 489 -2.28 6.46 5.64
N LEU A 490 -1.52 6.72 6.72
CA LEU A 490 -0.09 7.04 6.64
C LEU A 490 0.73 5.85 6.09
N ALA A 491 0.36 4.63 6.46
CA ALA A 491 0.94 3.41 5.89
C ALA A 491 0.61 3.26 4.40
N CYS A 492 -0.62 3.61 3.98
CA CYS A 492 -1.02 3.64 2.58
C CYS A 492 -0.22 4.69 1.79
N TYR A 493 -0.03 5.87 2.37
CA TYR A 493 0.83 6.92 1.81
C TYR A 493 2.27 6.43 1.60
N LEU A 494 2.87 5.80 2.60
CA LEU A 494 4.21 5.22 2.51
C LEU A 494 4.27 4.10 1.45
N THR A 495 3.26 3.21 1.44
CA THR A 495 3.14 2.13 0.47
C THR A 495 3.01 2.65 -0.96
N TRP A 496 2.28 3.73 -1.19
CA TRP A 496 2.15 4.37 -2.50
C TRP A 496 3.53 4.75 -3.07
N HIS A 497 4.36 5.40 -2.24
CA HIS A 497 5.71 5.80 -2.65
C HIS A 497 6.66 4.62 -2.87
N LEU A 498 6.60 3.61 -2.01
CA LEU A 498 7.38 2.38 -2.18
C LEU A 498 6.98 1.62 -3.45
N ARG A 499 5.67 1.48 -3.72
CA ARG A 499 5.18 0.83 -4.95
C ARG A 499 5.63 1.56 -6.20
N LYS A 500 5.62 2.90 -6.17
CA LYS A 500 6.09 3.71 -7.28
C LYS A 500 7.60 3.52 -7.51
N ALA A 501 8.39 3.55 -6.45
CA ALA A 501 9.84 3.36 -6.54
C ALA A 501 10.20 1.95 -7.00
N TRP A 502 9.50 0.91 -6.51
CA TRP A 502 9.78 -0.49 -6.82
C TRP A 502 9.03 -1.02 -8.04
N ALA A 503 8.40 -0.17 -8.82
CA ALA A 503 7.73 -0.58 -10.05
C ALA A 503 8.62 -1.42 -11.00
N PRO A 504 9.93 -1.13 -11.17
CA PRO A 504 10.84 -1.95 -11.98
C PRO A 504 10.99 -3.40 -11.49
N LEU A 505 10.91 -3.64 -10.17
CA LEU A 505 11.06 -4.98 -9.55
C LEU A 505 9.73 -5.74 -9.40
N THR A 506 8.63 -5.10 -9.74
CA THR A 506 7.28 -5.63 -9.52
C THR A 506 6.50 -5.74 -10.83
N PHE A 507 5.35 -6.43 -10.78
CA PHE A 507 4.41 -6.51 -11.92
C PHE A 507 3.67 -5.19 -12.21
N THR A 508 4.10 -4.08 -11.62
CA THR A 508 3.51 -2.76 -11.83
C THR A 508 3.79 -2.28 -13.26
N ASP A 509 2.78 -1.70 -13.90
CA ASP A 509 2.93 -0.99 -15.16
C ASP A 509 3.51 0.40 -14.89
N GLU A 510 4.74 0.64 -15.33
CA GLU A 510 5.46 1.89 -15.07
C GLU A 510 5.01 3.01 -15.99
N ASN A 511 4.67 2.66 -17.23
CA ASN A 511 4.33 3.60 -18.28
C ASN A 511 3.10 3.10 -19.04
N PRO A 512 1.90 3.14 -18.41
CA PRO A 512 0.68 2.81 -19.12
C PRO A 512 0.53 3.76 -20.32
N PRO A 513 0.14 3.24 -21.50
CA PRO A 513 0.01 4.08 -22.68
C PRO A 513 -1.04 5.17 -22.46
N GLU A 514 -0.72 6.39 -22.89
CA GLU A 514 -1.71 7.45 -23.00
C GLU A 514 -2.79 7.02 -23.99
N GLN A 515 -4.02 7.42 -23.75
CA GLN A 515 -5.16 7.06 -24.56
C GLN A 515 -5.81 8.34 -25.09
N ASP A 516 -5.85 8.46 -26.42
CA ASP A 516 -6.56 9.56 -27.10
C ASP A 516 -8.07 9.54 -26.76
N ASN A 517 -8.62 8.33 -26.57
CA ASN A 517 -10.00 8.14 -26.14
C ASN A 517 -10.07 7.82 -24.63
N PRO A 518 -10.39 8.79 -23.77
CA PRO A 518 -10.47 8.58 -22.32
C PRO A 518 -11.64 7.68 -21.91
N VAL A 519 -12.64 7.44 -22.78
CA VAL A 519 -13.77 6.54 -22.53
C VAL A 519 -13.33 5.08 -22.63
N ALA A 520 -12.37 4.75 -23.48
CA ALA A 520 -11.89 3.40 -23.69
C ALA A 520 -11.34 2.74 -22.40
N PRO A 521 -11.38 1.40 -22.30
CA PRO A 521 -10.75 0.68 -21.19
C PRO A 521 -9.24 0.94 -21.15
N ALA A 522 -8.69 1.04 -19.93
CA ALA A 522 -7.25 1.18 -19.75
C ALA A 522 -6.49 -0.03 -20.34
N ARG A 523 -5.44 0.24 -21.09
CA ARG A 523 -4.56 -0.79 -21.66
C ARG A 523 -3.27 -0.90 -20.86
N ARG A 524 -2.72 -2.11 -20.79
CA ARG A 524 -1.38 -2.32 -20.25
C ARG A 524 -0.35 -1.99 -21.32
N SER A 525 0.79 -1.42 -20.89
CA SER A 525 1.95 -1.26 -21.77
C SER A 525 2.48 -2.62 -22.24
N ALA A 526 3.17 -2.65 -23.39
CA ALA A 526 3.85 -3.84 -23.86
C ALA A 526 4.89 -4.35 -22.84
N ALA A 527 5.56 -3.45 -22.14
CA ALA A 527 6.50 -3.80 -21.08
C ALA A 527 5.82 -4.51 -19.90
N ALA A 528 4.66 -4.02 -19.46
CA ALA A 528 3.90 -4.67 -18.38
C ALA A 528 3.33 -6.03 -18.79
N GLN A 529 2.96 -6.20 -20.07
CA GLN A 529 2.55 -7.49 -20.61
C GLN A 529 3.74 -8.48 -20.65
N ALA A 530 4.93 -8.01 -21.09
CA ALA A 530 6.15 -8.80 -21.07
C ALA A 530 6.56 -9.24 -19.65
N LYS A 531 6.50 -8.34 -18.65
CA LYS A 531 6.71 -8.70 -17.22
C LYS A 531 5.78 -9.82 -16.76
N ALA A 532 4.48 -9.73 -17.11
CA ALA A 532 3.49 -10.72 -16.72
C ALA A 532 3.73 -12.08 -17.38
N SER A 533 4.22 -12.11 -18.63
CA SER A 533 4.47 -13.35 -19.40
C SER A 533 5.80 -13.98 -19.01
N ALA A 534 6.88 -13.21 -18.91
CA ALA A 534 8.23 -13.71 -18.64
C ALA A 534 8.42 -14.08 -17.17
N GLN A 535 7.76 -13.41 -16.25
CA GLN A 535 7.88 -13.54 -14.78
C GLN A 535 9.30 -13.25 -14.24
N HIS A 536 10.29 -13.04 -15.11
CA HIS A 536 11.68 -12.73 -14.78
C HIS A 536 12.18 -11.57 -15.63
N ASP A 537 13.12 -10.80 -15.10
CA ASP A 537 13.81 -9.74 -15.84
C ASP A 537 14.93 -10.29 -16.77
N ALA A 538 15.60 -9.42 -17.49
CA ALA A 538 16.69 -9.78 -18.41
C ALA A 538 17.89 -10.44 -17.71
N ALA A 539 18.06 -10.25 -16.41
CA ALA A 539 19.10 -10.88 -15.58
C ALA A 539 18.63 -12.21 -14.95
N GLY A 540 17.44 -12.69 -15.28
CA GLY A 540 16.85 -13.92 -14.72
C GLY A 540 16.33 -13.77 -13.30
N ARG A 541 16.17 -12.55 -12.76
CA ARG A 541 15.63 -12.30 -11.43
C ARG A 541 14.09 -12.28 -11.49
N PRO A 542 13.38 -12.94 -10.55
CA PRO A 542 11.92 -12.95 -10.56
C PRO A 542 11.33 -11.57 -10.27
N TYR A 543 10.25 -11.22 -10.97
CA TYR A 543 9.39 -10.12 -10.57
C TYR A 543 8.58 -10.50 -9.34
N HIS A 544 8.40 -9.56 -8.44
CA HIS A 544 7.70 -9.78 -7.17
C HIS A 544 6.34 -9.09 -7.14
N SER A 545 5.41 -9.62 -6.34
CA SER A 545 4.35 -8.79 -5.77
C SER A 545 4.97 -7.82 -4.75
N PHE A 546 4.24 -6.77 -4.39
CA PHE A 546 4.72 -5.83 -3.36
C PHE A 546 5.02 -6.56 -2.04
N ARG A 547 4.13 -7.43 -1.60
CA ARG A 547 4.32 -8.25 -0.40
C ARG A 547 5.50 -9.20 -0.54
N GLY A 548 5.62 -9.89 -1.68
CA GLY A 548 6.75 -10.81 -1.94
C GLY A 548 8.10 -10.09 -1.95
N LEU A 549 8.16 -8.84 -2.43
CA LEU A 549 9.39 -8.04 -2.36
C LEU A 549 9.74 -7.67 -0.90
N LEU A 550 8.76 -7.30 -0.09
CA LEU A 550 8.99 -7.06 1.35
C LEU A 550 9.47 -8.33 2.07
N GLU A 551 8.90 -9.50 1.75
CA GLU A 551 9.33 -10.79 2.29
C GLU A 551 10.75 -11.13 1.84
N HIS A 552 11.09 -10.88 0.57
CA HIS A 552 12.46 -11.04 0.08
C HIS A 552 13.44 -10.08 0.79
N LEU A 553 13.06 -8.82 1.02
CA LEU A 553 13.87 -7.87 1.78
C LEU A 553 14.06 -8.30 3.25
N ALA A 554 13.07 -8.98 3.85
CA ALA A 554 13.17 -9.48 5.22
C ALA A 554 14.26 -10.56 5.38
N THR A 555 14.66 -11.23 4.29
CA THR A 555 15.77 -12.20 4.30
C THR A 555 17.17 -11.57 4.35
N LEU A 556 17.26 -10.25 4.44
CA LEU A 556 18.50 -9.51 4.72
C LEU A 556 18.53 -9.20 6.24
N PRO A 557 19.14 -10.05 7.07
CA PRO A 557 19.24 -9.80 8.50
C PRO A 557 20.43 -8.92 8.85
N ARG A 558 20.34 -8.30 10.00
CA ARG A 558 21.47 -7.74 10.75
C ARG A 558 21.88 -8.71 11.85
N ASN A 559 23.11 -9.18 11.78
CA ASN A 559 23.68 -10.13 12.71
C ASN A 559 24.49 -9.39 13.78
N GLN A 560 24.47 -9.91 15.01
CA GLN A 560 25.43 -9.56 16.07
C GLN A 560 26.53 -10.60 16.07
N VAL A 561 27.73 -10.20 15.70
CA VAL A 561 28.89 -11.10 15.57
C VAL A 561 29.85 -10.85 16.74
N ARG A 562 30.13 -11.88 17.52
CA ARG A 562 31.11 -11.88 18.61
C ARG A 562 32.38 -12.59 18.16
N PHE A 563 33.51 -11.93 18.33
CA PHE A 563 34.81 -12.52 18.03
C PHE A 563 35.30 -13.41 19.19
N ALA A 564 35.89 -14.55 18.85
CA ALA A 564 36.43 -15.49 19.83
C ALA A 564 37.46 -14.83 20.77
N GLY A 565 37.37 -15.15 22.07
CA GLY A 565 38.25 -14.58 23.08
C GLY A 565 37.98 -13.12 23.44
N THR A 566 36.87 -12.55 22.98
CA THR A 566 36.44 -11.19 23.32
C THR A 566 34.96 -11.13 23.69
N GLU A 567 34.56 -10.11 24.44
CA GLU A 567 33.14 -9.76 24.67
C GLU A 567 32.64 -8.72 23.68
N ILE A 568 33.45 -8.34 22.68
CA ILE A 568 33.11 -7.36 21.70
C ILE A 568 32.14 -7.98 20.69
N THR A 569 30.96 -7.36 20.54
CA THR A 569 29.97 -7.67 19.52
C THR A 569 29.92 -6.55 18.47
N VAL A 570 29.90 -6.93 17.20
CA VAL A 570 29.84 -5.99 16.07
C VAL A 570 28.59 -6.32 15.24
N PRO A 571 27.74 -5.32 14.94
CA PRO A 571 26.62 -5.53 14.02
C PRO A 571 27.13 -5.64 12.57
N MET A 572 26.67 -6.67 11.86
CA MET A 572 27.03 -6.92 10.45
C MET A 572 25.80 -7.32 9.64
N LEU A 573 25.64 -6.75 8.48
CA LEU A 573 24.63 -7.22 7.52
C LEU A 573 25.12 -8.49 6.83
N THR A 574 24.19 -9.39 6.53
CA THR A 574 24.44 -10.43 5.53
C THR A 574 24.71 -9.79 4.16
N GLU A 575 25.50 -10.44 3.31
CA GLU A 575 25.70 -9.98 1.92
C GLU A 575 24.36 -9.85 1.20
N PRO A 576 23.96 -8.64 0.76
CA PRO A 576 22.67 -8.47 0.11
C PRO A 576 22.66 -9.07 -1.29
N THR A 577 21.53 -9.64 -1.70
CA THR A 577 21.29 -10.10 -3.08
C THR A 577 21.23 -8.93 -4.05
N SER A 578 21.35 -9.21 -5.36
CA SER A 578 21.21 -8.18 -6.40
C SER A 578 19.86 -7.47 -6.34
N THR A 579 18.76 -8.20 -6.09
CA THR A 579 17.41 -7.64 -5.95
C THR A 579 17.30 -6.74 -4.71
N GLN A 580 17.92 -7.14 -3.59
CA GLN A 580 17.93 -6.31 -2.38
C GLN A 580 18.70 -5.01 -2.59
N ARG A 581 19.88 -5.07 -3.23
CA ARG A 581 20.64 -3.86 -3.60
C ARG A 581 19.84 -2.94 -4.51
N GLU A 582 19.24 -3.50 -5.56
CA GLU A 582 18.40 -2.75 -6.51
C GLU A 582 17.23 -2.05 -5.82
N ALA A 583 16.55 -2.75 -4.90
CA ALA A 583 15.41 -2.16 -4.16
C ALA A 583 15.83 -0.91 -3.36
N PHE A 584 17.01 -0.89 -2.76
CA PHE A 584 17.52 0.28 -2.06
C PHE A 584 18.00 1.36 -3.03
N THR A 585 18.62 1.00 -4.15
CA THR A 585 19.00 1.93 -5.22
C THR A 585 17.78 2.68 -5.76
N LEU A 586 16.68 1.98 -6.01
CA LEU A 586 15.44 2.57 -6.53
C LEU A 586 14.77 3.54 -5.54
N ILE A 587 14.91 3.36 -4.25
CA ILE A 587 14.48 4.35 -3.26
C ILE A 587 15.51 5.46 -3.02
N GLY A 588 16.70 5.35 -3.64
CA GLY A 588 17.73 6.38 -3.62
C GLY A 588 18.52 6.48 -2.33
N VAL A 589 18.73 5.36 -1.62
CA VAL A 589 19.49 5.30 -0.37
C VAL A 589 20.39 4.05 -0.35
N PRO A 590 21.58 4.09 0.30
CA PRO A 590 22.33 2.88 0.59
C PRO A 590 21.60 2.01 1.60
N ILE A 591 21.97 0.73 1.67
CA ILE A 591 21.44 -0.15 2.73
C ILE A 591 22.04 0.29 4.07
N PRO A 592 21.25 0.81 5.01
CA PRO A 592 21.77 1.29 6.27
C PRO A 592 22.09 0.12 7.22
N LEU A 593 23.11 0.26 8.05
CA LEU A 593 23.36 -0.72 9.11
C LEU A 593 22.40 -0.53 10.29
N THR A 594 21.99 0.69 10.56
CA THR A 594 21.03 1.09 11.59
C THR A 594 19.97 2.00 11.01
N LEU A 595 18.79 2.09 11.64
CA LEU A 595 17.67 2.93 11.18
C LEU A 595 17.77 4.41 11.64
N THR A 596 18.90 4.84 12.12
CA THR A 596 19.12 6.22 12.63
C THR A 596 19.35 7.24 11.54
#